data_8029e803275c066fc677ca29dfaf77de
#
_entry.id   8029e803275c066fc677ca29dfaf77de
#
_cell.length_a   1.000
_cell.length_b   1.000
_cell.length_c   1.000
_cell.angle_alpha   90.00
_cell.angle_beta   90.00
_cell.angle_gamma   90.00
#
_symmetry.space_group_name_H-M   'P 1'
#
loop_
_entity.id
_entity.type
_entity.pdbx_description
1 polymer ?
#
loop_
_entity_poly.entity_id
_entity_poly.type
_entity_poly.pdbx_seq_one_letter_code
_entity_poly.pdbx_strand_id
1 'polypeptide(L)' 'SGVAAFFAGNDKDGYKYAIGQREGDVRELVKQVNKELNGRGGGKPFFAQGSLKATRKQIEIFFEKKVNFQ' A
#
# COMPACT_ATOMS: atom_id res chain seq x y z
N SER A 1 -9.23 13.57 6.74
CA SER A 1 -8.36 12.47 7.09
C SER A 1 -7.88 11.77 5.84
N GLY A 2 -6.61 11.67 5.67
CA GLY A 2 -6.03 11.06 4.52
C GLY A 2 -5.24 9.81 4.85
N VAL A 3 -5.01 9.01 3.82
CA VAL A 3 -4.14 7.86 3.92
C VAL A 3 -2.76 8.30 3.47
N ALA A 4 -1.75 7.99 4.26
CA ALA A 4 -0.37 8.22 3.88
C ALA A 4 0.25 6.89 3.53
N ALA A 5 0.90 6.82 2.37
CA ALA A 5 1.53 5.60 1.93
C ALA A 5 2.93 5.92 1.42
N PHE A 6 3.90 5.15 1.87
CA PHE A 6 5.29 5.31 1.47
C PHE A 6 5.81 4.00 0.90
N PHE A 7 6.60 4.11 -0.15
CA PHE A 7 7.18 2.93 -0.81
C PHE A 7 8.67 3.17 -1.00
N ALA A 8 9.45 2.15 -0.69
CA ALA A 8 10.89 2.21 -0.86
C ALA A 8 11.38 0.92 -1.49
N GLY A 9 12.23 1.04 -2.50
CA GLY A 9 12.74 -0.12 -3.20
C GLY A 9 12.89 0.15 -4.68
N ASN A 10 12.84 -0.92 -5.47
CA ASN A 10 12.93 -0.80 -6.91
C ASN A 10 12.20 -1.97 -7.56
N ASP A 11 12.02 -1.89 -8.88
CA ASP A 11 11.25 -2.89 -9.60
C ASP A 11 11.91 -4.28 -9.56
N LYS A 12 13.22 -4.30 -9.45
CA LYS A 12 13.95 -5.57 -9.47
C LYS A 12 13.80 -6.32 -8.15
N ASP A 13 13.96 -5.60 -7.05
CA ASP A 13 13.99 -6.21 -5.72
C ASP A 13 12.65 -6.16 -5.01
N GLY A 14 11.71 -5.41 -5.55
CA GLY A 14 10.44 -5.20 -4.92
C GLY A 14 10.46 -3.97 -4.03
N TYR A 15 9.35 -3.74 -3.37
CA TYR A 15 9.18 -2.54 -2.55
C TYR A 15 8.75 -2.89 -1.15
N LYS A 16 9.19 -2.08 -0.22
CA LYS A 16 8.64 -2.11 1.14
C LYS A 16 7.66 -0.96 1.27
N TYR A 17 6.60 -1.19 2.02
CA TYR A 17 5.58 -0.17 2.17
C TYR A 17 5.28 0.12 3.63
N ALA A 18 4.80 1.33 3.85
CA ALA A 18 4.23 1.73 5.13
C ALA A 18 2.98 2.53 4.80
N ILE A 19 1.86 2.13 5.35
CA ILE A 19 0.58 2.75 5.07
C ILE A 19 -0.05 3.11 6.41
N GLY A 20 -0.46 4.37 6.54
CA GLY A 20 -1.04 4.83 7.77
C GLY A 20 -2.24 5.72 7.53
N GLN A 21 -3.11 5.78 8.53
CA GLN A 21 -4.25 6.66 8.50
C GLN A 21 -4.56 7.07 9.93
N ARG A 22 -4.65 8.38 10.13
CA ARG A 22 -4.84 8.90 11.47
C ARG A 22 -6.18 8.49 12.06
N GLU A 23 -7.22 8.59 11.24
CA GLU A 23 -8.55 8.20 11.63
C GLU A 23 -9.08 7.25 10.58
N GLY A 24 -9.52 6.10 11.02
CA GLY A 24 -10.00 5.09 10.12
C GLY A 24 -9.24 3.81 10.28
N ASP A 25 -9.34 2.95 9.28
CA ASP A 25 -8.82 1.60 9.37
C ASP A 25 -8.22 1.23 8.02
N VAL A 26 -6.91 1.02 7.99
CA VAL A 26 -6.22 0.70 6.74
C VAL A 26 -6.17 -0.79 6.46
N ARG A 27 -6.73 -1.63 7.33
CA ARG A 27 -6.60 -3.08 7.16
C ARG A 27 -7.21 -3.59 5.87
N GLU A 28 -8.34 -3.03 5.48
CA GLU A 28 -8.97 -3.42 4.22
C GLU A 28 -8.14 -3.01 3.03
N LEU A 29 -7.62 -1.79 3.05
CA LEU A 29 -6.74 -1.31 1.99
C LEU A 29 -5.49 -2.17 1.90
N VAL A 30 -4.88 -2.50 3.03
CA VAL A 30 -3.68 -3.32 3.05
C VAL A 30 -3.95 -4.71 2.50
N LYS A 31 -5.12 -5.26 2.82
CA LYS A 31 -5.51 -6.55 2.29
C LYS A 31 -5.58 -6.51 0.75
N GLN A 32 -6.15 -5.45 0.20
CA GLN A 32 -6.23 -5.30 -1.24
C GLN A 32 -4.86 -5.05 -1.86
N VAL A 33 -4.03 -4.26 -1.20
CA VAL A 33 -2.67 -4.02 -1.67
C VAL A 33 -1.92 -5.34 -1.78
N ASN A 34 -1.97 -6.14 -0.72
CA ASN A 34 -1.26 -7.42 -0.72
C ASN A 34 -1.80 -8.37 -1.78
N LYS A 35 -3.11 -8.36 -1.98
CA LYS A 35 -3.70 -9.25 -2.94
C LYS A 35 -3.37 -8.86 -4.38
N GLU A 36 -3.47 -7.58 -4.70
CA GLU A 36 -3.32 -7.13 -6.08
C GLU A 36 -1.89 -6.81 -6.46
N LEU A 37 -1.06 -6.50 -5.50
CA LEU A 37 0.32 -6.14 -5.77
C LEU A 37 1.29 -7.22 -5.27
N ASN A 38 0.76 -8.41 -5.03
CA ASN A 38 1.57 -9.56 -4.66
C ASN A 38 2.43 -9.27 -3.44
N GLY A 39 1.81 -8.79 -2.39
CA GLY A 39 2.52 -8.34 -1.23
C GLY A 39 2.22 -9.12 0.03
N ARG A 40 2.96 -8.82 1.06
CA ARG A 40 2.80 -9.40 2.38
C ARG A 40 3.02 -8.33 3.43
N GLY A 41 2.24 -8.38 4.45
CA GLY A 41 2.41 -7.46 5.54
C GLY A 41 1.10 -7.25 6.27
N GLY A 42 1.14 -6.36 7.22
CA GLY A 42 -0.03 -6.05 8.02
C GLY A 42 0.35 -5.16 9.16
N GLY A 43 -0.53 -5.06 10.12
CA GLY A 43 -0.28 -4.23 11.28
C GLY A 43 -1.56 -3.90 12.01
N LYS A 44 -1.62 -2.71 12.51
CA LYS A 44 -2.76 -2.23 13.28
C LYS A 44 -3.72 -1.48 12.38
N PRO A 45 -4.94 -1.20 12.85
CA PRO A 45 -5.90 -0.47 12.01
C PRO A 45 -5.39 0.88 11.51
N PHE A 46 -4.55 1.54 12.28
CA PHE A 46 -4.08 2.87 11.90
C PHE A 46 -2.71 2.86 11.22
N PHE A 47 -2.02 1.72 11.20
CA PHE A 47 -0.71 1.65 10.59
C PHE A 47 -0.35 0.22 10.22
N ALA A 48 0.16 0.03 9.01
CA ALA A 48 0.59 -1.27 8.53
C ALA A 48 1.86 -1.11 7.71
N GLN A 49 2.65 -2.17 7.67
CA GLN A 49 3.85 -2.18 6.85
C GLN A 49 4.07 -3.57 6.30
N GLY A 50 4.83 -3.65 5.21
CA GLY A 50 5.07 -4.91 4.56
C GLY A 50 5.92 -4.74 3.33
N SER A 51 5.83 -5.73 2.43
CA SER A 51 6.59 -5.70 1.18
C SER A 51 5.70 -6.09 0.02
N LEU A 52 6.09 -5.66 -1.17
CA LEU A 52 5.38 -5.93 -2.41
C LEU A 52 6.34 -6.46 -3.44
N LYS A 53 5.82 -7.32 -4.31
CA LYS A 53 6.54 -7.75 -5.50
C LYS A 53 5.80 -7.27 -6.73
N ALA A 54 5.85 -5.98 -6.95
CA ALA A 54 5.18 -5.34 -8.07
C ALA A 54 6.05 -4.20 -8.54
N THR A 55 5.79 -3.73 -9.75
CA THR A 55 6.54 -2.60 -10.27
C THR A 55 5.96 -1.30 -9.76
N ARG A 56 6.77 -0.25 -9.84
CA ARG A 56 6.33 1.07 -9.47
C ARG A 56 5.07 1.46 -10.24
N LYS A 57 5.04 1.13 -11.52
CA LYS A 57 3.89 1.47 -12.34
C LYS A 57 2.63 0.75 -11.87
N GLN A 58 2.74 -0.50 -11.48
CA GLN A 58 1.60 -1.24 -10.94
C GLN A 58 1.10 -0.61 -9.66
N ILE A 59 2.01 -0.17 -8.80
CA ILE A 59 1.65 0.50 -7.56
C ILE A 59 0.90 1.78 -7.86
N GLU A 60 1.43 2.57 -8.79
CA GLU A 60 0.79 3.85 -9.17
C GLU A 60 -0.61 3.64 -9.71
N ILE A 61 -0.77 2.65 -10.59
CA ILE A 61 -2.06 2.36 -11.18
C ILE A 61 -3.05 1.91 -10.12
N PHE A 62 -2.60 1.05 -9.19
CA PHE A 62 -3.46 0.58 -8.13
C PHE A 62 -4.03 1.76 -7.33
N PHE A 63 -3.17 2.68 -6.93
CA PHE A 63 -3.61 3.78 -6.10
C PHE A 63 -4.42 4.81 -6.87
N GLU A 64 -4.17 4.96 -8.17
CA GLU A 64 -5.01 5.80 -8.99
C GLU A 64 -6.44 5.32 -9.04
N LYS A 65 -6.62 4.00 -9.07
CA LYS A 65 -7.96 3.43 -9.16
C LYS A 65 -8.66 3.35 -7.82
N LYS A 66 -7.91 3.05 -6.78
CA LYS A 66 -8.50 2.81 -5.46
C LYS A 66 -8.65 4.05 -4.64
N VAL A 67 -7.70 4.96 -4.77
CA VAL A 67 -7.75 6.21 -4.05
C VAL A 67 -8.13 7.27 -5.05
N ASN A 68 -9.39 7.59 -5.08
CA ASN A 68 -9.91 8.48 -6.09
C ASN A 68 -9.59 9.93 -5.75
N PHE A 69 -8.55 10.44 -6.36
CA PHE A 69 -8.15 11.83 -6.16
C PHE A 69 -8.93 12.71 -7.12
N GLN A 70 -9.77 13.48 -6.57
CA GLN A 70 -10.54 14.41 -7.38
C GLN A 70 -10.22 15.84 -7.03
#